data_da345d49cb33a6a91b67bc487a535327
#
_entry.id   da345d49cb33a6a91b67bc487a535327
#
_cell.length_a   1.000
_cell.length_b   1.000
_cell.length_c   1.000
_cell.angle_alpha   90.00
_cell.angle_beta   90.00
_cell.angle_gamma   90.00
#
_symmetry.space_group_name_H-M   'P 1'
#
loop_
_entity.id
_entity.type
_entity.pdbx_description
1 polymer ?
#
loop_
_entity_poly.entity_id
_entity_poly.type
_entity_poly.pdbx_seq_one_letter_code
_entity_poly.pdbx_strand_id
1 'polypeptide(L)'
;DIIDAVDRILRVYSRNLREPFGGKQLLLVGDVFQLEPVVKGDEREILNRFYPTPYFFSARVFSQIDLVSIELQKVYRQTDKVFVSVLDHIRSNTAGAADLQLLNTRYGTDIEENEEDMYITLATRRDNVDYINDRKLAELPGDSVTFRGEVTGDFPESSLPTSRELVLKPGAQVIFIKNDFDRRWVNGTIGIV
;
A
#
# COMPACT_ATOMS: atom_id res chain seq x y z
N ASP A 1 17.56 3.79 11.14
CA ASP A 1 16.10 3.68 11.07
C ASP A 1 15.46 5.06 11.07
N ILE A 2 14.35 5.21 10.37
CA ILE A 2 13.64 6.50 10.25
C ILE A 2 13.08 6.96 11.60
N ILE A 3 12.67 6.03 12.45
CA ILE A 3 12.11 6.34 13.78
C ILE A 3 13.20 6.94 14.70
N ASP A 4 14.42 6.41 14.67
CA ASP A 4 15.54 7.00 15.42
C ASP A 4 15.90 8.40 14.90
N ALA A 5 15.75 8.63 13.58
CA ALA A 5 15.93 9.97 13.02
C ALA A 5 14.82 10.93 13.50
N VAL A 6 13.57 10.48 13.54
CA VAL A 6 12.43 11.25 14.09
C VAL A 6 12.65 11.55 15.57
N ASP A 7 13.07 10.56 16.36
CA ASP A 7 13.43 10.76 17.78
C ASP A 7 14.45 11.88 17.94
N ARG A 8 15.57 11.79 17.19
CA ARG A 8 16.63 12.78 17.26
C ARG A 8 16.15 14.18 16.88
N ILE A 9 15.37 14.31 15.81
CA ILE A 9 14.82 15.59 15.37
C ILE A 9 13.91 16.18 16.46
N LEU A 10 12.99 15.38 17.00
CA LEU A 10 12.07 15.84 18.03
C LEU A 10 12.79 16.26 19.31
N ARG A 11 13.82 15.53 19.75
CA ARG A 11 14.64 15.95 20.91
C ARG A 11 15.28 17.31 20.69
N VAL A 12 15.85 17.56 19.51
CA VAL A 12 16.50 18.83 19.19
C VAL A 12 15.50 19.97 19.15
N TYR A 13 14.41 19.83 18.40
CA TYR A 13 13.43 20.90 18.23
C TYR A 13 12.59 21.18 19.49
N SER A 14 12.36 20.17 20.33
CA SER A 14 11.72 20.36 21.63
C SER A 14 12.66 20.89 22.71
N ARG A 15 13.96 21.02 22.39
CA ARG A 15 15.04 21.36 23.36
C ARG A 15 15.06 20.41 24.58
N ASN A 16 14.62 19.18 24.39
CA ASN A 16 14.58 18.14 25.42
C ASN A 16 15.36 16.91 24.92
N LEU A 17 16.65 16.91 25.15
CA LEU A 17 17.54 15.83 24.68
C LEU A 17 17.48 14.57 25.57
N ARG A 18 16.88 14.66 26.75
CA ARG A 18 16.86 13.56 27.74
C ARG A 18 15.75 12.57 27.49
N GLU A 19 14.58 13.06 27.12
CA GLU A 19 13.40 12.21 26.93
C GLU A 19 13.28 11.73 25.48
N PRO A 20 12.88 10.46 25.29
CA PRO A 20 12.53 9.95 23.97
C PRO A 20 11.51 10.84 23.27
N PHE A 21 11.71 11.05 21.96
CA PHE A 21 10.91 11.93 21.12
C PHE A 21 10.77 13.37 21.67
N GLY A 22 11.74 13.82 22.51
CA GLY A 22 11.69 15.13 23.14
C GLY A 22 10.53 15.30 24.11
N GLY A 23 10.03 14.21 24.70
CA GLY A 23 8.86 14.19 25.58
C GLY A 23 7.53 14.32 24.85
N LYS A 24 7.50 14.14 23.52
CA LYS A 24 6.25 14.17 22.74
C LYS A 24 5.57 12.82 22.75
N GLN A 25 4.25 12.83 22.83
CA GLN A 25 3.44 11.64 22.63
C GLN A 25 3.48 11.24 21.15
N LEU A 26 3.72 9.95 20.89
CA LEU A 26 3.78 9.39 19.55
C LEU A 26 2.67 8.35 19.38
N LEU A 27 1.93 8.44 18.30
CA LEU A 27 0.98 7.43 17.86
C LEU A 27 1.49 6.83 16.55
N LEU A 28 1.78 5.52 16.57
CA LEU A 28 2.14 4.75 15.39
C LEU A 28 0.90 3.98 14.92
N VAL A 29 0.56 4.14 13.66
CA VAL A 29 -0.57 3.44 13.03
C VAL A 29 -0.05 2.72 11.80
N GLY A 30 -0.32 1.42 11.71
CA GLY A 30 0.16 0.62 10.59
C GLY A 30 -0.24 -0.84 10.69
N ASP A 31 0.21 -1.63 9.72
CA ASP A 31 0.02 -3.07 9.67
C ASP A 31 1.34 -3.74 9.30
N VAL A 32 1.96 -4.42 10.26
CA VAL A 32 3.26 -5.09 10.09
C VAL A 32 3.18 -6.38 9.28
N PHE A 33 1.98 -6.89 9.03
CA PHE A 33 1.75 -8.09 8.20
C PHE A 33 1.49 -7.78 6.73
N GLN A 34 1.46 -6.48 6.35
CA GLN A 34 1.42 -6.07 4.96
C GLN A 34 2.83 -6.08 4.34
N LEU A 35 3.06 -5.28 3.30
CA LEU A 35 4.34 -5.26 2.61
C LEU A 35 5.49 -4.88 3.55
N GLU A 36 6.59 -5.63 3.47
CA GLU A 36 7.81 -5.29 4.20
C GLU A 36 8.41 -3.95 3.72
N PRO A 37 9.21 -3.28 4.57
CA PRO A 37 9.93 -2.08 4.17
C PRO A 37 10.84 -2.35 2.97
N VAL A 38 10.72 -1.53 1.91
CA VAL A 38 11.56 -1.63 0.73
C VAL A 38 12.92 -1.02 1.03
N VAL A 39 13.95 -1.88 1.11
CA VAL A 39 15.34 -1.46 1.34
C VAL A 39 16.19 -1.95 0.16
N LYS A 40 16.88 -1.04 -0.51
CA LYS A 40 17.77 -1.37 -1.62
C LYS A 40 19.00 -2.15 -1.12
N GLY A 41 19.65 -2.89 -2.03
CA GLY A 41 20.73 -3.82 -1.64
C GLY A 41 21.89 -3.17 -0.89
N ASP A 42 22.37 -2.04 -1.37
CA ASP A 42 23.44 -1.24 -0.75
C ASP A 42 23.01 -0.60 0.59
N GLU A 43 21.79 -0.11 0.67
CA GLU A 43 21.21 0.41 1.91
C GLU A 43 21.01 -0.71 2.94
N ARG A 44 20.64 -1.92 2.51
CA ARG A 44 20.46 -3.09 3.38
C ARG A 44 21.76 -3.48 4.07
N GLU A 45 22.88 -3.46 3.36
CA GLU A 45 24.19 -3.75 3.97
C GLU A 45 24.57 -2.73 5.06
N ILE A 46 24.26 -1.46 4.84
CA ILE A 46 24.50 -0.41 5.83
C ILE A 46 23.59 -0.58 7.04
N LEU A 47 22.28 -0.78 6.82
CA LEU A 47 21.30 -0.90 7.89
C LEU A 47 21.56 -2.13 8.78
N ASN A 48 21.92 -3.27 8.19
CA ASN A 48 22.19 -4.53 8.92
C ASN A 48 23.36 -4.41 9.91
N ARG A 49 24.24 -3.39 9.77
CA ARG A 49 25.31 -3.10 10.75
C ARG A 49 24.77 -2.49 12.03
N PHE A 50 23.60 -1.88 11.98
CA PHE A 50 23.03 -1.07 13.07
C PHE A 50 21.73 -1.60 13.62
N TYR A 51 20.94 -2.33 12.80
CA TYR A 51 19.58 -2.79 13.09
C TYR A 51 19.41 -4.26 12.71
N PRO A 52 18.77 -5.08 13.56
CA PRO A 52 18.56 -6.50 13.29
C PRO A 52 17.55 -6.75 12.15
N THR A 53 16.63 -5.84 11.92
CA THR A 53 15.65 -5.92 10.83
C THR A 53 15.37 -4.54 10.23
N PRO A 54 14.84 -4.45 9.01
CA PRO A 54 14.46 -3.17 8.40
C PRO A 54 13.15 -2.58 8.96
N TYR A 55 12.45 -3.32 9.83
CA TYR A 55 11.19 -2.86 10.39
C TYR A 55 11.39 -1.78 11.44
N PHE A 56 10.41 -0.87 11.55
CA PHE A 56 10.43 0.27 12.48
C PHE A 56 10.66 -0.13 13.93
N PHE A 57 10.16 -1.30 14.35
CA PHE A 57 10.31 -1.79 15.73
C PHE A 57 11.75 -2.22 16.08
N SER A 58 12.67 -2.22 15.10
CA SER A 58 14.11 -2.38 15.35
C SER A 58 14.79 -1.08 15.77
N ALA A 59 14.09 0.06 15.75
CA ALA A 59 14.65 1.35 16.18
C ALA A 59 15.10 1.31 17.63
N ARG A 60 16.27 1.90 17.89
CA ARG A 60 16.93 1.85 19.21
C ARG A 60 16.15 2.62 20.28
N VAL A 61 15.42 3.65 19.89
CA VAL A 61 14.61 4.44 20.83
C VAL A 61 13.58 3.60 21.56
N PHE A 62 13.09 2.50 20.96
CA PHE A 62 12.09 1.63 21.59
C PHE A 62 12.63 0.86 22.80
N SER A 63 13.96 0.75 22.96
CA SER A 63 14.54 0.24 24.21
C SER A 63 14.45 1.20 25.39
N GLN A 64 14.05 2.44 25.15
CA GLN A 64 13.98 3.53 26.14
C GLN A 64 12.53 3.88 26.54
N ILE A 65 11.54 3.23 25.94
CA ILE A 65 10.11 3.53 26.17
C ILE A 65 9.31 2.24 26.29
N ASP A 66 8.20 2.34 27.00
CA ASP A 66 7.19 1.28 27.03
C ASP A 66 6.14 1.54 25.96
N LEU A 67 6.05 0.64 24.98
CA LEU A 67 5.05 0.71 23.92
C LEU A 67 3.74 0.10 24.39
N VAL A 68 2.66 0.87 24.30
CA VAL A 68 1.30 0.34 24.44
C VAL A 68 0.81 -0.09 23.07
N SER A 69 0.67 -1.40 22.85
CA SER A 69 0.15 -1.96 21.61
C SER A 69 -1.35 -2.16 21.70
N ILE A 70 -2.06 -1.66 20.69
CA ILE A 70 -3.50 -1.87 20.52
C ILE A 70 -3.72 -2.53 19.17
N GLU A 71 -4.20 -3.77 19.18
CA GLU A 71 -4.56 -4.48 17.95
C GLU A 71 -6.05 -4.29 17.65
N LEU A 72 -6.36 -3.82 16.43
CA LEU A 72 -7.72 -3.69 15.95
C LEU A 72 -8.25 -5.06 15.51
N GLN A 73 -9.31 -5.53 16.16
CA GLN A 73 -9.84 -6.90 16.00
C GLN A 73 -10.94 -7.00 14.94
N LYS A 74 -11.66 -5.90 14.70
CA LYS A 74 -12.86 -5.95 13.85
C LYS A 74 -12.56 -5.60 12.41
N VAL A 75 -12.88 -6.53 11.51
CA VAL A 75 -12.80 -6.34 10.06
C VAL A 75 -14.12 -5.74 9.57
N TYR A 76 -14.03 -4.60 8.87
CA TYR A 76 -15.19 -3.90 8.29
C TYR A 76 -15.24 -4.02 6.76
N ARG A 77 -14.13 -4.33 6.11
CA ARG A 77 -14.00 -4.36 4.65
C ARG A 77 -14.70 -5.58 4.04
N GLN A 78 -14.61 -6.74 4.71
CA GLN A 78 -15.13 -8.01 4.24
C GLN A 78 -16.26 -8.48 5.14
N THR A 79 -17.35 -9.00 4.54
CA THR A 79 -18.50 -9.53 5.25
C THR A 79 -18.53 -11.05 5.30
N ASP A 80 -17.85 -11.72 4.36
CA ASP A 80 -17.71 -13.19 4.33
C ASP A 80 -16.76 -13.63 5.45
N LYS A 81 -17.33 -14.20 6.50
CA LYS A 81 -16.60 -14.67 7.68
C LYS A 81 -15.62 -15.81 7.37
N VAL A 82 -15.95 -16.67 6.41
CA VAL A 82 -15.08 -17.79 6.03
C VAL A 82 -13.85 -17.25 5.32
N PHE A 83 -14.05 -16.34 4.39
CA PHE A 83 -12.93 -15.69 3.69
C PHE A 83 -12.07 -14.86 4.64
N VAL A 84 -12.67 -14.10 5.58
CA VAL A 84 -11.93 -13.36 6.62
C VAL A 84 -11.08 -14.30 7.46
N SER A 85 -11.60 -15.46 7.84
CA SER A 85 -10.84 -16.46 8.62
C SER A 85 -9.63 -16.99 7.84
N VAL A 86 -9.78 -17.28 6.54
CA VAL A 86 -8.68 -17.72 5.67
C VAL A 86 -7.59 -16.63 5.59
N LEU A 87 -8.01 -15.36 5.39
CA LEU A 87 -7.06 -14.25 5.35
C LEU A 87 -6.29 -14.08 6.68
N ASP A 88 -6.98 -14.25 7.81
CA ASP A 88 -6.34 -14.21 9.14
C ASP A 88 -5.35 -15.35 9.35
N HIS A 89 -5.68 -16.57 8.90
CA HIS A 89 -4.76 -17.71 8.93
C HIS A 89 -3.51 -17.46 8.07
N ILE A 90 -3.67 -16.86 6.89
CA ILE A 90 -2.54 -16.49 6.03
C ILE A 90 -1.70 -15.41 6.71
N ARG A 91 -2.34 -14.36 7.23
CA ARG A 91 -1.68 -13.23 7.91
C ARG A 91 -0.85 -13.70 9.10
N SER A 92 -1.38 -14.61 9.91
CA SER A 92 -0.72 -15.15 11.10
C SER A 92 0.20 -16.35 10.82
N ASN A 93 0.36 -16.75 9.54
CA ASN A 93 1.14 -17.91 9.12
C ASN A 93 0.65 -19.23 9.76
N THR A 94 -0.66 -19.36 9.93
CA THR A 94 -1.32 -20.56 10.48
C THR A 94 -2.21 -21.27 9.44
N ALA A 95 -2.17 -20.81 8.16
CA ALA A 95 -2.95 -21.40 7.08
C ALA A 95 -2.64 -22.86 6.89
N GLY A 96 -3.68 -23.70 6.89
CA GLY A 96 -3.60 -25.14 6.70
C GLY A 96 -4.09 -25.62 5.34
N ALA A 97 -4.14 -26.95 5.16
CA ALA A 97 -4.59 -27.57 3.91
C ALA A 97 -6.04 -27.21 3.58
N ALA A 98 -6.92 -27.06 4.57
CA ALA A 98 -8.32 -26.68 4.37
C ALA A 98 -8.45 -25.25 3.79
N ASP A 99 -7.64 -24.31 4.28
CA ASP A 99 -7.65 -22.93 3.77
C ASP A 99 -7.18 -22.89 2.31
N LEU A 100 -6.12 -23.64 2.00
CA LEU A 100 -5.61 -23.77 0.63
C LEU A 100 -6.62 -24.44 -0.31
N GLN A 101 -7.31 -25.50 0.14
CA GLN A 101 -8.35 -26.12 -0.63
C GLN A 101 -9.47 -25.13 -0.96
N LEU A 102 -9.90 -24.35 0.03
CA LEU A 102 -10.94 -23.35 -0.18
C LEU A 102 -10.51 -22.26 -1.19
N LEU A 103 -9.27 -21.75 -1.06
CA LEU A 103 -8.74 -20.80 -2.04
C LEU A 103 -8.64 -21.40 -3.44
N ASN A 104 -8.20 -22.66 -3.55
CA ASN A 104 -8.08 -23.35 -4.83
C ASN A 104 -9.42 -23.59 -5.54
N THR A 105 -10.55 -23.54 -4.83
CA THR A 105 -11.89 -23.57 -5.49
C THR A 105 -12.11 -22.34 -6.37
N ARG A 106 -11.35 -21.28 -6.17
CA ARG A 106 -11.41 -20.03 -6.96
C ARG A 106 -10.32 -19.95 -8.03
N TYR A 107 -9.43 -20.95 -8.10
CA TYR A 107 -8.36 -20.98 -9.10
C TYR A 107 -8.91 -21.45 -10.45
N GLY A 108 -8.62 -20.67 -11.50
CA GLY A 108 -9.03 -21.00 -12.87
C GLY A 108 -10.55 -20.96 -13.12
N THR A 109 -11.33 -20.36 -12.20
CA THR A 109 -12.75 -20.09 -12.48
C THR A 109 -12.83 -18.91 -13.43
N ASP A 110 -13.54 -19.10 -14.55
CA ASP A 110 -13.93 -18.00 -15.41
C ASP A 110 -14.87 -17.08 -14.62
N ILE A 111 -14.44 -15.84 -14.49
CA ILE A 111 -15.30 -14.80 -13.91
C ILE A 111 -16.23 -14.39 -15.03
N GLU A 112 -17.53 -14.68 -14.89
CA GLU A 112 -18.54 -14.08 -15.75
C GLU A 112 -18.52 -12.58 -15.48
N GLU A 113 -17.82 -11.82 -16.34
CA GLU A 113 -17.78 -10.36 -16.27
C GLU A 113 -19.19 -9.85 -16.60
N ASN A 114 -19.98 -9.51 -15.60
CA ASN A 114 -21.17 -8.70 -15.80
C ASN A 114 -20.73 -7.23 -16.01
N GLU A 115 -21.32 -6.56 -16.99
CA GLU A 115 -21.00 -5.16 -17.30
C GLU A 115 -21.20 -4.20 -16.11
N GLU A 116 -22.00 -4.59 -15.12
CA GLU A 116 -22.27 -3.82 -13.90
C GLU A 116 -21.22 -4.03 -12.80
N ASP A 117 -20.40 -5.08 -12.89
CA ASP A 117 -19.43 -5.44 -11.87
C ASP A 117 -18.04 -4.86 -12.23
N MET A 118 -17.53 -3.99 -11.37
CA MET A 118 -16.19 -3.39 -11.54
C MET A 118 -15.12 -4.31 -10.96
N TYR A 119 -14.56 -5.19 -11.81
CA TYR A 119 -13.47 -6.09 -11.40
C TYR A 119 -12.11 -5.40 -11.41
N ILE A 120 -11.28 -5.75 -10.43
CA ILE A 120 -9.90 -5.28 -10.34
C ILE A 120 -8.96 -6.47 -10.40
N THR A 121 -7.97 -6.41 -11.28
CA THR A 121 -6.88 -7.39 -11.33
C THR A 121 -5.74 -6.95 -10.42
N LEU A 122 -5.39 -7.80 -9.45
CA LEU A 122 -4.23 -7.58 -8.59
C LEU A 122 -3.03 -8.35 -9.14
N ALA A 123 -1.91 -7.68 -9.31
CA ALA A 123 -0.65 -8.28 -9.75
C ALA A 123 0.50 -7.84 -8.84
N THR A 124 1.51 -8.70 -8.73
CA THR A 124 2.69 -8.47 -7.89
C THR A 124 3.75 -7.60 -8.56
N ARG A 125 3.66 -7.42 -9.88
CA ARG A 125 4.63 -6.68 -10.70
C ARG A 125 3.95 -5.59 -11.50
N ARG A 126 4.58 -4.42 -11.54
CA ARG A 126 4.06 -3.23 -12.24
C ARG A 126 3.97 -3.44 -13.75
N ASP A 127 4.95 -4.08 -14.35
CA ASP A 127 4.94 -4.39 -15.78
C ASP A 127 3.74 -5.25 -16.21
N ASN A 128 3.30 -6.19 -15.36
CA ASN A 128 2.10 -6.97 -15.60
C ASN A 128 0.83 -6.10 -15.51
N VAL A 129 0.79 -5.17 -14.55
CA VAL A 129 -0.33 -4.23 -14.41
C VAL A 129 -0.43 -3.34 -15.64
N ASP A 130 0.68 -2.76 -16.08
CA ASP A 130 0.74 -1.89 -17.25
C ASP A 130 0.28 -2.66 -18.50
N TYR A 131 0.79 -3.87 -18.72
CA TYR A 131 0.39 -4.72 -19.85
C TYR A 131 -1.12 -5.03 -19.85
N ILE A 132 -1.69 -5.38 -18.69
CA ILE A 132 -3.13 -5.70 -18.58
C ILE A 132 -3.96 -4.45 -18.86
N ASN A 133 -3.58 -3.31 -18.29
CA ASN A 133 -4.29 -2.06 -18.48
C ASN A 133 -4.23 -1.58 -19.93
N ASP A 134 -3.07 -1.62 -20.57
CA ASP A 134 -2.90 -1.23 -21.96
C ASP A 134 -3.75 -2.10 -22.90
N ARG A 135 -3.76 -3.41 -22.64
CA ARG A 135 -4.57 -4.34 -23.41
C ARG A 135 -6.06 -4.05 -23.26
N LYS A 136 -6.55 -3.92 -22.01
CA LYS A 136 -7.97 -3.61 -21.74
C LYS A 136 -8.37 -2.26 -22.34
N LEU A 137 -7.50 -1.24 -22.27
CA LEU A 137 -7.74 0.05 -22.89
C LEU A 137 -7.80 -0.03 -24.41
N ALA A 138 -6.93 -0.86 -25.04
CA ALA A 138 -6.93 -1.07 -26.47
C ALA A 138 -8.22 -1.73 -26.98
N GLU A 139 -8.79 -2.66 -26.20
CA GLU A 139 -10.04 -3.37 -26.51
C GLU A 139 -11.28 -2.47 -26.47
N LEU A 140 -11.24 -1.33 -25.75
CA LEU A 140 -12.34 -0.38 -25.70
C LEU A 140 -12.53 0.34 -27.04
N PRO A 141 -13.79 0.52 -27.49
CA PRO A 141 -14.10 1.28 -28.71
C PRO A 141 -13.85 2.79 -28.51
N GLY A 142 -13.75 3.51 -29.62
CA GLY A 142 -13.64 4.97 -29.65
C GLY A 142 -12.21 5.49 -29.57
N ASP A 143 -12.13 6.82 -29.66
CA ASP A 143 -10.86 7.53 -29.68
C ASP A 143 -10.29 7.75 -28.28
N SER A 144 -8.97 7.68 -28.16
CA SER A 144 -8.27 7.95 -26.91
C SER A 144 -8.01 9.44 -26.71
N VAL A 145 -8.06 9.89 -25.47
CA VAL A 145 -7.64 11.22 -25.05
C VAL A 145 -6.39 11.08 -24.18
N THR A 146 -5.36 11.87 -24.49
CA THR A 146 -4.11 11.89 -23.73
C THR A 146 -4.03 13.13 -22.87
N PHE A 147 -3.90 12.92 -21.56
CA PHE A 147 -3.67 13.97 -20.57
C PHE A 147 -2.17 14.02 -20.23
N ARG A 148 -1.56 15.19 -20.35
CA ARG A 148 -0.14 15.39 -20.03
C ARG A 148 0.02 16.11 -18.72
N GLY A 149 0.76 15.48 -17.78
CA GLY A 149 1.14 16.09 -16.53
C GLY A 149 2.34 17.03 -16.70
N GLU A 150 2.31 18.17 -16.02
CA GLU A 150 3.43 19.09 -15.92
C GLU A 150 4.23 18.79 -14.65
N VAL A 151 5.54 18.70 -14.77
CA VAL A 151 6.46 18.52 -13.65
C VAL A 151 7.34 19.76 -13.56
N THR A 152 7.37 20.38 -12.40
CA THR A 152 8.22 21.54 -12.11
C THR A 152 9.29 21.16 -11.09
N GLY A 153 10.51 21.64 -11.33
CA GLY A 153 11.66 21.33 -10.47
C GLY A 153 12.25 19.93 -10.73
N ASP A 154 13.10 19.50 -9.80
CA ASP A 154 13.76 18.19 -9.86
C ASP A 154 12.90 17.13 -9.17
N PHE A 155 12.09 16.43 -9.94
CA PHE A 155 11.20 15.38 -9.45
C PHE A 155 11.42 14.09 -10.25
N PRO A 156 11.89 13.00 -9.60
CA PRO A 156 12.17 11.76 -10.29
C PRO A 156 10.91 11.15 -10.93
N GLU A 157 11.01 10.70 -12.15
CA GLU A 157 9.89 10.10 -12.88
C GLU A 157 9.34 8.84 -12.17
N SER A 158 10.22 8.09 -11.47
CA SER A 158 9.84 6.93 -10.65
C SER A 158 8.96 7.28 -9.44
N SER A 159 8.89 8.56 -9.05
CA SER A 159 8.08 9.06 -7.93
C SER A 159 6.74 9.65 -8.38
N LEU A 160 6.47 9.67 -9.69
CA LEU A 160 5.18 10.10 -10.19
C LEU A 160 4.07 9.14 -9.73
N PRO A 161 2.93 9.68 -9.27
CA PRO A 161 1.80 8.86 -8.82
C PRO A 161 1.12 8.08 -9.96
N THR A 162 1.23 8.58 -11.18
CA THR A 162 0.74 7.95 -12.42
C THR A 162 1.68 8.31 -13.58
N SER A 163 1.45 7.75 -14.76
CA SER A 163 2.20 8.10 -15.97
C SER A 163 2.12 9.60 -16.27
N ARG A 164 3.21 10.18 -16.73
CA ARG A 164 3.25 11.58 -17.17
C ARG A 164 2.28 11.87 -18.32
N GLU A 165 2.10 10.87 -19.19
CA GLU A 165 1.07 10.85 -20.21
C GLU A 165 0.04 9.79 -19.83
N LEU A 166 -1.15 10.23 -19.44
CA LEU A 166 -2.27 9.35 -19.09
C LEU A 166 -3.21 9.28 -20.28
N VAL A 167 -3.32 8.10 -20.88
CA VAL A 167 -4.21 7.83 -21.99
C VAL A 167 -5.49 7.19 -21.48
N LEU A 168 -6.63 7.76 -21.81
CA LEU A 168 -7.95 7.26 -21.41
C LEU A 168 -8.89 7.15 -22.63
N LYS A 169 -9.89 6.30 -22.53
CA LYS A 169 -11.01 6.21 -23.47
C LYS A 169 -12.33 6.24 -22.70
N PRO A 170 -13.43 6.68 -23.32
CA PRO A 170 -14.78 6.48 -22.75
C PRO A 170 -15.02 4.99 -22.46
N GLY A 171 -15.57 4.70 -21.29
CA GLY A 171 -15.76 3.33 -20.79
C GLY A 171 -14.55 2.75 -20.04
N ALA A 172 -13.42 3.43 -19.97
CA ALA A 172 -12.27 2.96 -19.20
C ALA A 172 -12.57 2.98 -17.70
N GLN A 173 -12.33 1.85 -17.04
CA GLN A 173 -12.38 1.78 -15.59
C GLN A 173 -11.13 2.43 -14.99
N VAL A 174 -11.32 3.30 -14.02
CA VAL A 174 -10.24 4.03 -13.34
C VAL A 174 -10.37 3.92 -11.84
N ILE A 175 -9.22 4.04 -11.15
CA ILE A 175 -9.18 4.19 -9.70
C ILE A 175 -8.61 5.56 -9.35
N PHE A 176 -9.28 6.27 -8.46
CA PHE A 176 -8.78 7.57 -7.98
C PHE A 176 -7.67 7.34 -6.96
N ILE A 177 -6.50 7.89 -7.22
CA ILE A 177 -5.30 7.76 -6.37
C ILE A 177 -5.13 8.89 -5.36
N LYS A 178 -6.10 9.81 -5.28
CA LYS A 178 -6.11 10.94 -4.35
C LYS A 178 -7.54 11.30 -3.98
N ASN A 179 -7.73 11.81 -2.74
CA ASN A 179 -9.00 12.37 -2.32
C ASN A 179 -9.32 13.62 -3.13
N ASP A 180 -10.57 13.76 -3.54
CA ASP A 180 -11.04 14.98 -4.18
C ASP A 180 -11.13 16.13 -3.18
N PHE A 181 -10.80 17.34 -3.61
CA PHE A 181 -10.89 18.52 -2.77
C PHE A 181 -12.35 18.85 -2.39
N ASP A 182 -13.27 18.65 -3.31
CA ASP A 182 -14.71 18.86 -3.12
C ASP A 182 -15.42 17.63 -2.52
N ARG A 183 -14.67 16.62 -2.09
CA ARG A 183 -15.18 15.38 -1.46
C ARG A 183 -16.11 14.53 -2.34
N ARG A 184 -16.01 14.64 -3.66
CA ARG A 184 -16.79 13.83 -4.60
C ARG A 184 -16.34 12.38 -4.63
N TRP A 185 -15.05 12.11 -4.38
CA TRP A 185 -14.46 10.77 -4.25
C TRP A 185 -13.32 10.77 -3.24
N VAL A 186 -12.96 9.58 -2.83
CA VAL A 186 -11.79 9.33 -1.97
C VAL A 186 -10.76 8.48 -2.71
N ASN A 187 -9.53 8.45 -2.20
CA ASN A 187 -8.50 7.54 -2.70
C ASN A 187 -9.01 6.09 -2.66
N GLY A 188 -8.88 5.38 -3.77
CA GLY A 188 -9.38 4.02 -3.92
C GLY A 188 -10.82 3.93 -4.49
N THR A 189 -11.52 5.04 -4.68
CA THR A 189 -12.82 5.04 -5.39
C THR A 189 -12.61 4.59 -6.83
N ILE A 190 -13.45 3.67 -7.29
CA ILE A 190 -13.47 3.20 -8.67
C ILE A 190 -14.53 3.99 -9.43
N GLY A 191 -14.24 4.29 -10.69
CA GLY A 191 -15.15 4.98 -11.59
C GLY A 191 -14.97 4.55 -13.04
N ILE A 192 -15.86 5.02 -13.89
CA ILE A 192 -15.80 4.82 -15.34
C ILE A 192 -15.71 6.20 -15.99
N VAL A 193 -14.83 6.31 -17.00
CA VAL A 193 -14.64 7.53 -17.80
C VAL A 193 -15.79 7.77 -18.74
#